data_af4286cd616c701fa04de75af8f4d63e
#
_entry.id   af4286cd616c701fa04de75af8f4d63e
#
_cell.length_a   1.000
_cell.length_b   1.000
_cell.length_c   1.000
_cell.angle_alpha   90.00
_cell.angle_beta   90.00
_cell.angle_gamma   90.00
#
_symmetry.space_group_name_H-M   'P 1'
#
loop_
_entity.id
_entity.type
_entity.pdbx_description
1 polymer ?
#
loop_
_entity_poly.entity_id
_entity_poly.type
_entity_poly.pdbx_seq_one_letter_code
_entity_poly.pdbx_strand_id
1 'polypeptide(L)'
;YQRMYYARTLYVGLRPGFDDEAPYARERESLTSADTILLVTGIANPRPLIRVCRRCKARIKVMHFDDHHDFSTADLVKMERKYAHLKGARKVIVTTEKDARRILQKRFFPEALKPYTFHMPLEIQIRPEYNATPGFIAKLKVAIDKQPRKRETPG
;
A
#
# COMPACT_ATOMS: atom_id res chain seq x y z
N TYR A 1 15.16 28.17 18.14
CA TYR A 1 13.96 28.21 17.30
C TYR A 1 13.63 26.80 16.83
N GLN A 2 12.47 26.28 17.25
CA GLN A 2 11.95 24.98 16.80
C GLN A 2 11.29 25.17 15.42
N ARG A 3 11.62 24.30 14.46
CA ARG A 3 11.00 24.34 13.12
C ARG A 3 10.00 23.19 12.99
N MET A 4 8.79 23.50 12.56
CA MET A 4 7.76 22.50 12.27
C MET A 4 7.75 22.14 10.80
N TYR A 5 7.54 20.87 10.52
CA TYR A 5 7.32 20.33 9.18
C TYR A 5 6.04 19.51 9.20
N TYR A 6 5.24 19.65 8.15
CA TYR A 6 4.02 18.87 7.98
C TYR A 6 4.28 17.71 7.04
N ALA A 7 4.03 16.51 7.49
CA ALA A 7 4.07 15.32 6.66
C ALA A 7 2.65 14.94 6.24
N ARG A 8 2.45 14.73 4.94
CA ARG A 8 1.20 14.21 4.38
C ARG A 8 1.46 12.86 3.77
N THR A 9 0.63 11.90 4.14
CA THR A 9 0.67 10.55 3.58
C THR A 9 -0.30 10.47 2.40
N LEU A 10 0.18 9.98 1.26
CA LEU A 10 -0.61 9.79 0.05
C LEU A 10 -0.48 8.35 -0.43
N TYR A 11 -1.61 7.75 -0.80
CA TYR A 11 -1.61 6.53 -1.59
C TYR A 11 -1.57 6.90 -3.07
N VAL A 12 -0.61 6.35 -3.81
CA VAL A 12 -0.34 6.73 -5.20
C VAL A 12 -0.44 5.53 -6.12
N GLY A 13 -1.37 5.64 -7.08
CA GLY A 13 -1.53 4.66 -8.15
C GLY A 13 -1.83 3.23 -7.68
N LEU A 14 -1.87 2.31 -8.62
CA LEU A 14 -1.93 0.88 -8.38
C LEU A 14 -0.65 0.25 -8.93
N ARG A 15 -0.11 -0.71 -8.18
CA ARG A 15 0.98 -1.55 -8.66
C ARG A 15 0.57 -3.01 -8.61
N PRO A 16 0.96 -3.84 -9.60
CA PRO A 16 0.72 -5.27 -9.56
C PRO A 16 1.27 -5.89 -8.28
N GLY A 17 0.57 -6.88 -7.76
CA GLY A 17 1.04 -7.63 -6.62
C GLY A 17 2.16 -8.61 -6.98
N PHE A 18 2.13 -9.13 -8.23
CA PHE A 18 3.08 -10.10 -8.75
C PHE A 18 3.66 -9.58 -10.06
N ASP A 19 4.98 -9.53 -10.17
CA ASP A 19 5.66 -8.93 -11.31
C ASP A 19 5.58 -9.78 -12.59
N ASP A 20 5.45 -11.12 -12.45
CA ASP A 20 5.62 -12.06 -13.55
C ASP A 20 4.34 -12.40 -14.32
N GLU A 21 3.16 -12.09 -13.80
CA GLU A 21 1.90 -12.62 -14.34
C GLU A 21 0.92 -11.56 -14.86
N ALA A 22 1.39 -10.38 -15.21
CA ALA A 22 0.51 -9.26 -15.40
C ALA A 22 0.40 -8.68 -16.81
N PRO A 23 -0.09 -9.40 -17.83
CA PRO A 23 -0.57 -8.69 -19.00
C PRO A 23 -1.75 -7.76 -18.65
N TYR A 24 -2.64 -8.18 -17.74
CA TYR A 24 -3.76 -7.36 -17.29
C TYR A 24 -3.38 -6.32 -16.21
N ALA A 25 -2.32 -6.52 -15.46
CA ALA A 25 -1.89 -5.59 -14.42
C ALA A 25 -1.20 -4.36 -14.99
N ARG A 26 -0.53 -4.46 -16.13
CA ARG A 26 0.14 -3.34 -16.80
C ARG A 26 -0.83 -2.29 -17.35
N GLU A 27 -2.07 -2.66 -17.61
CA GLU A 27 -3.10 -1.75 -18.12
C GLU A 27 -3.84 -0.99 -17.02
N ARG A 28 -3.56 -1.27 -15.74
CA ARG A 28 -4.28 -0.68 -14.60
C ARG A 28 -3.39 0.20 -13.75
N GLU A 29 -3.19 1.42 -14.18
CA GLU A 29 -2.53 2.44 -13.36
C GLU A 29 -3.47 3.07 -12.33
N SER A 30 -4.79 2.93 -12.50
CA SER A 30 -5.78 3.58 -11.65
C SER A 30 -7.08 2.79 -11.50
N LEU A 31 -7.75 3.02 -10.39
CA LEU A 31 -9.12 2.56 -10.13
C LEU A 31 -10.13 3.46 -10.82
N THR A 32 -11.24 2.87 -11.27
CA THR A 32 -12.36 3.57 -11.90
C THR A 32 -13.69 3.21 -11.24
N SER A 33 -14.76 3.92 -11.61
CA SER A 33 -16.12 3.62 -11.15
C SER A 33 -16.67 2.27 -11.63
N ALA A 34 -16.05 1.67 -12.66
CA ALA A 34 -16.41 0.35 -13.16
C ALA A 34 -15.85 -0.79 -12.31
N ASP A 35 -14.91 -0.48 -11.41
CA ASP A 35 -14.26 -1.49 -10.59
C ASP A 35 -15.09 -1.87 -9.36
N THR A 36 -15.02 -3.15 -9.00
CA THR A 36 -15.47 -3.67 -7.71
C THR A 36 -14.26 -4.17 -6.95
N ILE A 37 -13.99 -3.55 -5.82
CA ILE A 37 -12.76 -3.73 -5.05
C ILE A 37 -13.01 -4.62 -3.84
N LEU A 38 -12.23 -5.68 -3.68
CA LEU A 38 -12.01 -6.30 -2.40
C LEU A 38 -10.78 -5.63 -1.76
N LEU A 39 -11.00 -4.77 -0.79
CA LEU A 39 -9.93 -4.09 -0.07
C LEU A 39 -9.50 -4.96 1.13
N VAL A 40 -8.30 -5.50 1.07
CA VAL A 40 -7.72 -6.35 2.12
C VAL A 40 -6.66 -5.59 2.87
N THR A 41 -6.83 -5.42 4.17
CA THR A 41 -5.87 -4.63 4.99
C THR A 41 -5.68 -5.21 6.38
N GLY A 42 -4.41 -5.24 6.83
CA GLY A 42 -3.99 -5.53 8.20
C GLY A 42 -3.17 -4.38 8.77
N ILE A 43 -3.69 -3.15 8.67
CA ILE A 43 -3.09 -1.94 9.23
C ILE A 43 -4.04 -1.30 10.25
N ALA A 44 -3.48 -0.62 11.25
CA ALA A 44 -4.24 0.00 12.34
C ALA A 44 -5.32 0.99 11.85
N ASN A 45 -5.04 1.78 10.80
CA ASN A 45 -5.97 2.77 10.28
C ASN A 45 -6.18 2.64 8.76
N PRO A 46 -7.17 1.89 8.29
CA PRO A 46 -7.46 1.73 6.87
C PRO A 46 -8.24 2.91 6.24
N ARG A 47 -8.73 3.85 7.05
CA ARG A 47 -9.59 4.96 6.57
C ARG A 47 -9.00 5.79 5.43
N PRO A 48 -7.70 6.15 5.44
CA PRO A 48 -7.10 6.90 4.33
C PRO A 48 -7.17 6.13 3.00
N LEU A 49 -6.86 4.83 3.03
CA LEU A 49 -6.90 3.97 1.85
C LEU A 49 -8.34 3.79 1.34
N ILE A 50 -9.30 3.54 2.23
CA ILE A 50 -10.73 3.46 1.89
C ILE A 50 -11.19 4.76 1.23
N ARG A 51 -10.75 5.92 1.74
CA ARG A 51 -11.10 7.24 1.18
C ARG A 51 -10.58 7.40 -0.25
N VAL A 52 -9.36 6.96 -0.53
CA VAL A 52 -8.79 6.99 -1.88
C VAL A 52 -9.59 6.12 -2.83
N CYS A 53 -9.88 4.88 -2.45
CA CYS A 53 -10.72 3.97 -3.25
C CYS A 53 -12.13 4.54 -3.50
N ARG A 54 -12.74 5.20 -2.50
CA ARG A 54 -14.08 5.84 -2.65
C ARG A 54 -14.08 7.01 -3.62
N ARG A 55 -12.99 7.77 -3.73
CA ARG A 55 -12.87 8.87 -4.69
C ARG A 55 -13.02 8.42 -6.13
N CYS A 56 -12.63 7.20 -6.43
CA CYS A 56 -12.77 6.60 -7.76
C CYS A 56 -14.21 6.15 -8.06
N LYS A 57 -15.16 6.34 -7.10
CA LYS A 57 -16.56 5.87 -7.19
C LYS A 57 -16.71 4.36 -7.41
N ALA A 58 -15.66 3.59 -7.16
CA ALA A 58 -15.68 2.14 -7.21
C ALA A 58 -16.54 1.55 -6.08
N ARG A 59 -17.09 0.35 -6.30
CA ARG A 59 -17.74 -0.42 -5.26
C ARG A 59 -16.69 -1.10 -4.39
N ILE A 60 -16.78 -0.97 -3.06
CA ILE A 60 -15.75 -1.46 -2.15
C ILE A 60 -16.36 -2.42 -1.14
N LYS A 61 -15.75 -3.60 -1.04
CA LYS A 61 -15.95 -4.54 0.05
C LYS A 61 -14.65 -4.62 0.86
N VAL A 62 -14.72 -4.32 2.14
CA VAL A 62 -13.55 -4.30 3.01
C VAL A 62 -13.41 -5.64 3.73
N MET A 63 -12.19 -6.17 3.73
CA MET A 63 -11.74 -7.29 4.55
C MET A 63 -10.60 -6.78 5.42
N HIS A 64 -10.95 -6.38 6.63
CA HIS A 64 -10.01 -5.78 7.59
C HIS A 64 -9.57 -6.82 8.62
N PHE A 65 -8.29 -6.80 8.91
CA PHE A 65 -7.61 -7.59 9.94
C PHE A 65 -6.92 -6.64 10.92
N ASP A 66 -6.54 -7.16 12.06
CA ASP A 66 -5.76 -6.42 13.05
C ASP A 66 -4.40 -5.98 12.50
N ASP A 67 -3.83 -4.94 13.11
CA ASP A 67 -2.49 -4.48 12.72
C ASP A 67 -1.46 -5.60 12.94
N HIS A 68 -0.53 -5.69 12.01
CA HIS A 68 0.49 -6.74 11.99
C HIS A 68 -0.04 -8.19 11.82
N HIS A 69 -1.29 -8.35 11.36
CA HIS A 69 -1.87 -9.68 11.13
C HIS A 69 -0.97 -10.57 10.26
N ASP A 70 -0.74 -11.81 10.72
CA ASP A 70 -0.08 -12.84 9.91
C ASP A 70 -1.12 -13.64 9.13
N PHE A 71 -1.19 -13.39 7.84
CA PHE A 71 -2.20 -14.01 6.96
C PHE A 71 -2.01 -15.53 6.89
N SER A 72 -3.00 -16.24 7.37
CA SER A 72 -3.06 -17.70 7.33
C SER A 72 -3.63 -18.23 6.00
N THR A 73 -3.49 -19.52 5.75
CA THR A 73 -4.15 -20.18 4.62
C THR A 73 -5.68 -20.02 4.69
N ALA A 74 -6.26 -20.06 5.88
CA ALA A 74 -7.70 -19.83 6.06
C ALA A 74 -8.13 -18.42 5.65
N ASP A 75 -7.27 -17.40 5.88
CA ASP A 75 -7.54 -16.04 5.44
C ASP A 75 -7.49 -15.92 3.92
N LEU A 76 -6.55 -16.60 3.26
CA LEU A 76 -6.46 -16.65 1.81
C LEU A 76 -7.68 -17.31 1.18
N VAL A 77 -8.14 -18.43 1.73
CA VAL A 77 -9.39 -19.09 1.29
C VAL A 77 -10.60 -18.18 1.49
N LYS A 78 -10.67 -17.47 2.63
CA LYS A 78 -11.71 -16.49 2.88
C LYS A 78 -11.67 -15.31 1.90
N MET A 79 -10.46 -14.87 1.54
CA MET A 79 -10.25 -13.81 0.54
C MET A 79 -10.73 -14.27 -0.83
N GLU A 80 -10.34 -15.45 -1.28
CA GLU A 80 -10.77 -16.05 -2.54
C GLU A 80 -12.28 -16.17 -2.62
N ARG A 81 -12.93 -16.71 -1.58
CA ARG A 81 -14.38 -16.82 -1.49
C ARG A 81 -15.06 -15.45 -1.57
N LYS A 82 -14.54 -14.45 -0.84
CA LYS A 82 -15.09 -13.08 -0.89
C LYS A 82 -14.92 -12.45 -2.27
N TYR A 83 -13.79 -12.67 -2.92
CA TYR A 83 -13.54 -12.20 -4.27
C TYR A 83 -14.50 -12.83 -5.28
N ALA A 84 -14.71 -14.13 -5.21
CA ALA A 84 -15.65 -14.87 -6.07
C ALA A 84 -17.07 -14.30 -5.97
N HIS A 85 -17.52 -13.91 -4.78
CA HIS A 85 -18.86 -13.36 -4.52
C HIS A 85 -18.99 -11.87 -4.87
N LEU A 86 -17.93 -11.19 -5.30
CA LEU A 86 -18.06 -9.81 -5.80
C LEU A 86 -18.90 -9.80 -7.07
N LYS A 87 -19.76 -8.80 -7.19
CA LYS A 87 -20.56 -8.56 -8.40
C LYS A 87 -19.87 -7.52 -9.28
N GLY A 88 -19.95 -7.72 -10.59
CA GLY A 88 -19.39 -6.81 -11.59
C GLY A 88 -18.37 -7.49 -12.49
N ALA A 89 -18.16 -6.92 -13.68
CA ALA A 89 -17.24 -7.47 -14.67
C ALA A 89 -15.76 -7.18 -14.34
N ARG A 90 -15.51 -6.06 -13.68
CA ARG A 90 -14.15 -5.61 -13.32
C ARG A 90 -13.94 -5.75 -11.83
N LYS A 91 -13.35 -6.86 -11.40
CA LYS A 91 -13.07 -7.15 -10.01
C LYS A 91 -11.57 -7.04 -9.75
N VAL A 92 -11.18 -6.44 -8.62
CA VAL A 92 -9.79 -6.34 -8.20
C VAL A 92 -9.66 -6.55 -6.69
N ILE A 93 -8.53 -7.07 -6.29
CA ILE A 93 -8.08 -7.09 -4.90
C ILE A 93 -7.09 -5.96 -4.75
N VAL A 94 -7.29 -5.11 -3.76
CA VAL A 94 -6.39 -4.01 -3.44
C VAL A 94 -5.94 -4.15 -1.99
N THR A 95 -4.66 -3.99 -1.76
CA THR A 95 -4.06 -4.02 -0.42
C THR A 95 -3.05 -2.90 -0.23
N THR A 96 -2.48 -2.77 0.96
CA THR A 96 -1.35 -1.86 1.20
C THR A 96 -0.05 -2.50 0.74
N GLU A 97 0.99 -1.71 0.47
CA GLU A 97 2.32 -2.24 0.17
C GLU A 97 2.86 -3.12 1.32
N LYS A 98 2.61 -2.72 2.58
CA LYS A 98 3.00 -3.47 3.77
C LYS A 98 2.34 -4.85 3.83
N ASP A 99 1.03 -4.91 3.58
CA ASP A 99 0.27 -6.16 3.62
C ASP A 99 0.56 -7.01 2.38
N ALA A 100 0.78 -6.39 1.23
CA ALA A 100 1.19 -7.08 0.01
C ALA A 100 2.41 -7.96 0.25
N ARG A 101 3.47 -7.42 0.86
CA ARG A 101 4.68 -8.18 1.19
C ARG A 101 4.39 -9.40 2.06
N ARG A 102 3.38 -9.35 2.93
CA ARG A 102 2.99 -10.46 3.80
C ARG A 102 2.11 -11.48 3.10
N ILE A 103 1.15 -11.00 2.33
CA ILE A 103 0.18 -11.85 1.61
C ILE A 103 0.85 -12.55 0.44
N LEU A 104 1.63 -11.81 -0.37
CA LEU A 104 2.18 -12.29 -1.64
C LEU A 104 3.34 -13.26 -1.46
N GLN A 105 4.02 -13.22 -0.31
CA GLN A 105 5.07 -14.18 0.04
C GLN A 105 4.53 -15.52 0.55
N LYS A 106 3.21 -15.65 0.76
CA LYS A 106 2.63 -16.90 1.20
C LYS A 106 2.64 -17.93 0.07
N ARG A 107 3.27 -19.07 0.32
CA ARG A 107 3.42 -20.18 -0.64
C ARG A 107 2.09 -20.66 -1.24
N PHE A 108 1.00 -20.46 -0.51
CA PHE A 108 -0.33 -20.94 -0.89
C PHE A 108 -1.24 -19.81 -1.37
N PHE A 109 -0.69 -18.70 -1.87
CA PHE A 109 -1.53 -17.67 -2.48
C PHE A 109 -2.24 -18.25 -3.72
N PRO A 110 -3.58 -18.08 -3.85
CA PRO A 110 -4.33 -18.65 -4.97
C PRO A 110 -3.85 -18.10 -6.31
N GLU A 111 -3.37 -18.96 -7.20
CA GLU A 111 -2.85 -18.59 -8.51
C GLU A 111 -3.87 -17.77 -9.34
N ALA A 112 -5.14 -18.19 -9.30
CA ALA A 112 -6.23 -17.52 -10.00
C ALA A 112 -6.46 -16.06 -9.57
N LEU A 113 -5.98 -15.65 -8.40
CA LEU A 113 -6.13 -14.30 -7.89
C LEU A 113 -4.95 -13.38 -8.20
N LYS A 114 -3.79 -13.94 -8.57
CA LYS A 114 -2.58 -13.16 -8.83
C LYS A 114 -2.79 -12.04 -9.86
N PRO A 115 -3.42 -12.29 -11.04
CA PRO A 115 -3.61 -11.25 -12.05
C PRO A 115 -4.52 -10.11 -11.60
N TYR A 116 -5.31 -10.32 -10.56
CA TYR A 116 -6.29 -9.36 -10.05
C TYR A 116 -5.87 -8.71 -8.74
N THR A 117 -4.66 -9.01 -8.25
CA THR A 117 -4.16 -8.49 -6.98
C THR A 117 -3.18 -7.34 -7.18
N PHE A 118 -3.49 -6.23 -6.55
CA PHE A 118 -2.75 -4.98 -6.62
C PHE A 118 -2.45 -4.43 -5.23
N HIS A 119 -1.42 -3.63 -5.12
CA HIS A 119 -1.18 -2.83 -3.93
C HIS A 119 -1.10 -1.34 -4.26
N MET A 120 -1.40 -0.51 -3.27
CA MET A 120 -1.20 0.94 -3.34
C MET A 120 0.03 1.34 -2.55
N PRO A 121 1.07 1.84 -3.21
CA PRO A 121 2.21 2.41 -2.52
C PRO A 121 1.83 3.62 -1.70
N LEU A 122 2.55 3.81 -0.59
CA LEU A 122 2.39 4.92 0.31
C LEU A 122 3.56 5.89 0.12
N GLU A 123 3.27 7.13 -0.26
CA GLU A 123 4.27 8.19 -0.32
C GLU A 123 4.10 9.16 0.84
N ILE A 124 5.20 9.60 1.41
CA ILE A 124 5.23 10.66 2.41
C ILE A 124 5.71 11.94 1.76
N GLN A 125 4.83 12.93 1.66
CA GLN A 125 5.19 14.27 1.21
C GLN A 125 5.40 15.16 2.43
N ILE A 126 6.61 15.70 2.54
CA ILE A 126 6.94 16.68 3.57
C ILE A 126 6.77 18.07 2.96
N ARG A 127 5.89 18.89 3.54
CA ARG A 127 5.71 20.27 3.16
C ARG A 127 6.44 21.17 4.16
N PRO A 128 7.30 22.07 3.69
CA PRO A 128 7.81 23.12 4.54
C PRO A 128 6.66 24.04 4.96
N GLU A 129 6.75 24.58 6.16
CA GLU A 129 5.87 25.66 6.60
C GLU A 129 5.99 26.86 5.64
N TYR A 130 4.90 27.60 5.45
CA TYR A 130 4.83 28.82 4.64
C TYR A 130 5.99 29.75 5.03
N ASN A 131 6.97 29.96 4.16
CA ASN A 131 8.25 30.69 4.35
C ASN A 131 9.49 29.85 4.76
N ALA A 132 9.45 28.54 4.68
CA ALA A 132 10.63 27.75 4.98
C ALA A 132 11.59 27.67 3.77
N THR A 133 12.82 28.10 4.00
CA THR A 133 13.98 27.93 3.13
C THR A 133 14.05 26.49 2.59
N PRO A 134 14.47 26.31 1.32
CA PRO A 134 14.55 24.98 0.72
C PRO A 134 15.40 24.04 1.57
N GLY A 135 14.88 22.87 1.85
CA GLY A 135 15.77 21.82 2.21
C GLY A 135 15.64 21.14 3.54
N PHE A 136 14.42 20.69 3.95
CA PHE A 136 14.38 19.66 5.01
C PHE A 136 15.26 18.45 4.63
N ILE A 137 15.17 17.97 3.39
CA ILE A 137 16.01 16.84 2.91
C ILE A 137 17.48 17.23 2.86
N ALA A 138 17.81 18.45 2.41
CA ALA A 138 19.19 18.93 2.40
C ALA A 138 19.75 19.06 3.82
N LYS A 139 18.94 19.56 4.76
CA LYS A 139 19.34 19.65 6.18
C LYS A 139 19.42 18.30 6.86
N LEU A 140 18.53 17.37 6.54
CA LEU A 140 18.59 16.00 7.01
C LEU A 140 19.85 15.29 6.52
N LYS A 141 20.21 15.46 5.24
CA LYS A 141 21.48 14.96 4.71
C LYS A 141 22.69 15.52 5.48
N VAL A 142 22.74 16.83 5.65
CA VAL A 142 23.81 17.47 6.43
C VAL A 142 23.87 16.98 7.88
N ALA A 143 22.72 16.74 8.50
CA ALA A 143 22.68 16.20 9.86
C ALA A 143 23.16 14.75 9.94
N ILE A 144 22.82 13.93 8.93
CA ILE A 144 23.29 12.54 8.83
C ILE A 144 24.80 12.49 8.57
N ASP A 145 25.30 13.32 7.66
CA ASP A 145 26.72 13.38 7.31
C ASP A 145 27.60 13.87 8.48
N LYS A 146 27.03 14.66 9.39
CA LYS A 146 27.72 15.14 10.61
C LYS A 146 27.71 14.15 11.76
N GLN A 147 26.94 13.06 11.70
CA GLN A 147 27.01 12.02 12.73
C GLN A 147 28.32 11.22 12.54
N PRO A 148 29.20 11.12 13.57
CA PRO A 148 30.38 10.28 13.48
C PRO A 148 29.94 8.83 13.26
N ARG A 149 30.43 8.22 12.18
CA ARG A 149 30.27 6.77 11.95
C ARG A 149 30.82 6.06 13.18
N LYS A 150 29.96 5.34 13.91
CA LYS A 150 30.43 4.41 14.94
C LYS A 150 31.44 3.50 14.27
N ARG A 151 32.70 3.58 14.68
CA ARG A 151 33.72 2.60 14.31
C ARG A 151 33.23 1.26 14.83
N GLU A 152 32.98 0.34 13.95
CA GLU A 152 32.87 -1.07 14.29
C GLU A 152 34.23 -1.47 14.86
N THR A 153 34.27 -1.82 16.12
CA THR A 153 35.41 -2.41 16.77
C THR A 153 35.52 -3.85 16.24
N PRO A 154 36.61 -4.24 15.56
CA PRO A 154 36.83 -5.62 15.21
C PRO A 154 37.07 -6.41 16.50
N GLY A 155 36.19 -7.40 16.76
CA GLY A 155 36.40 -8.45 17.77
C GLY A 155 37.07 -9.65 17.18
#